data_cbd5f086928ad58dc3369462b081dae4
#
_entry.id   cbd5f086928ad58dc3369462b081dae4
#
_cell.length_a   1.000
_cell.length_b   1.000
_cell.length_c   1.000
_cell.angle_alpha   90.00
_cell.angle_beta   90.00
_cell.angle_gamma   90.00
#
_symmetry.space_group_name_H-M   'P 1'
#
loop_
_entity.id
_entity.type
_entity.pdbx_description
1 polymer ?
#
loop_
_entity_poly.entity_id
_entity_poly.type
_entity_poly.pdbx_seq_one_letter_code
_entity_poly.pdbx_strand_id
1 'polypeptide(L)'
;QLYKPFRLSRRACGIAVFWILNGLAKKIIMSDYLAVNLIDRVFDNPLLFSGFENLFALFAYSLQVYADFSGYTDIAIGIALLMGFYLPMNFDSPYKSQNPQEFWRRWHMSLGRWLKTYLYIPLGGNRKIGFGTYFWLSVIAVVSAALTGWWWQILVPFGVFMIGVAVVNRQMVNGKWSNSKLLYSNLNSFITQVLGGLWHGASWNFIIWGGINGFGMIVNKIWREMNWHV
;
A
#
# COMPACT_ATOMS: atom_id res chain seq x y z
N GLN A 1 -9.60 3.54 -26.14
CA GLN A 1 -11.04 3.35 -25.96
C GLN A 1 -11.83 4.54 -26.50
N LEU A 2 -11.36 5.77 -26.32
CA LEU A 2 -12.04 7.03 -26.71
C LEU A 2 -12.42 7.13 -28.21
N TYR A 3 -11.67 6.49 -29.10
CA TYR A 3 -11.85 6.59 -30.54
C TYR A 3 -12.58 5.39 -31.18
N LYS A 4 -13.05 4.45 -30.37
CA LYS A 4 -13.76 3.27 -30.84
C LYS A 4 -15.29 3.48 -30.73
N PRO A 5 -16.09 3.22 -31.76
CA PRO A 5 -17.54 3.29 -31.67
C PRO A 5 -18.00 2.26 -30.63
N PHE A 6 -18.75 2.73 -29.63
CA PHE A 6 -19.29 1.90 -28.57
C PHE A 6 -20.75 1.59 -28.82
N ARG A 7 -21.13 0.31 -28.71
CA ARG A 7 -22.53 -0.15 -28.70
C ARG A 7 -22.75 -0.98 -27.43
N LEU A 8 -23.61 -0.49 -26.57
CA LEU A 8 -23.98 -1.19 -25.35
C LEU A 8 -24.82 -2.43 -25.70
N SER A 9 -24.27 -3.61 -25.50
CA SER A 9 -25.03 -4.86 -25.65
C SER A 9 -25.86 -5.13 -24.40
N ARG A 10 -26.96 -5.89 -24.54
CA ARG A 10 -27.78 -6.33 -23.37
C ARG A 10 -26.95 -7.04 -22.32
N ARG A 11 -25.99 -7.87 -22.74
CA ARG A 11 -25.07 -8.58 -21.83
C ARG A 11 -24.17 -7.59 -21.07
N ALA A 12 -23.57 -6.61 -21.74
CA ALA A 12 -22.74 -5.60 -21.12
C ALA A 12 -23.54 -4.75 -20.12
N CYS A 13 -24.78 -4.40 -20.46
CA CYS A 13 -25.69 -3.70 -19.55
C CYS A 13 -25.98 -4.53 -18.29
N GLY A 14 -26.30 -5.82 -18.43
CA GLY A 14 -26.53 -6.70 -17.27
C GLY A 14 -25.30 -6.85 -16.38
N ILE A 15 -24.10 -6.97 -16.96
CA ILE A 15 -22.84 -7.01 -16.20
C ILE A 15 -22.61 -5.68 -15.46
N ALA A 16 -22.85 -4.55 -16.13
CA ALA A 16 -22.69 -3.23 -15.52
C ALA A 16 -23.62 -3.03 -14.32
N VAL A 17 -24.91 -3.38 -14.49
CA VAL A 17 -25.90 -3.32 -13.40
C VAL A 17 -25.48 -4.24 -12.24
N PHE A 18 -25.02 -5.46 -12.52
CA PHE A 18 -24.51 -6.35 -11.49
C PHE A 18 -23.37 -5.72 -10.67
N TRP A 19 -22.37 -5.10 -11.33
CA TRP A 19 -21.27 -4.42 -10.64
C TRP A 19 -21.77 -3.25 -9.79
N ILE A 20 -22.69 -2.43 -10.30
CA ILE A 20 -23.26 -1.30 -9.55
C ILE A 20 -24.00 -1.80 -8.30
N LEU A 21 -24.88 -2.79 -8.45
CA LEU A 21 -25.65 -3.34 -7.33
C LEU A 21 -24.75 -4.02 -6.29
N ASN A 22 -23.74 -4.78 -6.73
CA ASN A 22 -22.75 -5.39 -5.84
C ASN A 22 -21.97 -4.33 -5.06
N GLY A 23 -21.55 -3.26 -5.72
CA GLY A 23 -20.85 -2.14 -5.07
C GLY A 23 -21.74 -1.40 -4.08
N LEU A 24 -23.01 -1.13 -4.41
CA LEU A 24 -23.97 -0.54 -3.49
C LEU A 24 -24.24 -1.42 -2.28
N ALA A 25 -24.37 -2.74 -2.46
CA ALA A 25 -24.54 -3.67 -1.36
C ALA A 25 -23.33 -3.64 -0.40
N LYS A 26 -22.10 -3.64 -0.92
CA LYS A 26 -20.89 -3.49 -0.11
C LYS A 26 -20.87 -2.16 0.65
N LYS A 27 -21.18 -1.05 -0.02
CA LYS A 27 -21.18 0.28 0.59
C LYS A 27 -22.24 0.41 1.67
N ILE A 28 -23.50 0.15 1.36
CA ILE A 28 -24.62 0.43 2.25
C ILE A 28 -24.75 -0.65 3.34
N ILE A 29 -24.73 -1.93 2.95
CA ILE A 29 -25.05 -3.05 3.87
C ILE A 29 -23.82 -3.40 4.73
N MET A 30 -22.61 -3.38 4.17
CA MET A 30 -21.42 -3.76 4.91
C MET A 30 -20.72 -2.55 5.52
N SER A 31 -20.30 -1.58 4.69
CA SER A 31 -19.47 -0.46 5.16
C SER A 31 -20.22 0.48 6.08
N ASP A 32 -21.30 1.11 5.61
CA ASP A 32 -22.00 2.13 6.37
C ASP A 32 -22.71 1.56 7.60
N TYR A 33 -23.24 0.35 7.47
CA TYR A 33 -23.87 -0.32 8.61
C TYR A 33 -22.86 -0.66 9.72
N LEU A 34 -21.66 -1.18 9.37
CA LEU A 34 -20.61 -1.44 10.36
C LEU A 34 -20.08 -0.15 10.98
N ALA A 35 -19.90 0.91 10.18
CA ALA A 35 -19.44 2.20 10.67
C ALA A 35 -20.36 2.72 11.77
N VAL A 36 -21.63 2.94 11.43
CA VAL A 36 -22.60 3.62 12.33
C VAL A 36 -22.96 2.78 13.55
N ASN A 37 -23.09 1.44 13.38
CA ASN A 37 -23.63 0.60 14.45
C ASN A 37 -22.56 0.05 15.40
N LEU A 38 -21.30 0.01 15.00
CA LEU A 38 -20.22 -0.57 15.79
C LEU A 38 -19.00 0.35 15.88
N ILE A 39 -18.40 0.70 14.75
CA ILE A 39 -17.03 1.24 14.72
C ILE A 39 -16.98 2.64 15.31
N ASP A 40 -17.84 3.55 14.83
CA ASP A 40 -17.87 4.95 15.28
C ASP A 40 -18.18 5.02 16.78
N ARG A 41 -19.12 4.19 17.27
CA ARG A 41 -19.46 4.15 18.70
C ARG A 41 -18.30 3.76 19.59
N VAL A 42 -17.52 2.76 19.16
CA VAL A 42 -16.36 2.26 19.93
C VAL A 42 -15.20 3.24 19.84
N PHE A 43 -14.93 3.78 18.65
CA PHE A 43 -13.76 4.65 18.41
C PHE A 43 -13.95 6.05 19.00
N ASP A 44 -15.19 6.57 19.05
CA ASP A 44 -15.47 7.87 19.67
C ASP A 44 -15.27 7.82 21.19
N ASN A 45 -15.55 6.69 21.85
CA ASN A 45 -15.45 6.53 23.28
C ASN A 45 -14.83 5.18 23.70
N PRO A 46 -13.56 4.88 23.35
CA PRO A 46 -12.97 3.58 23.52
C PRO A 46 -12.85 3.11 24.98
N LEU A 47 -12.87 4.06 25.93
CA LEU A 47 -12.81 3.75 27.36
C LEU A 47 -14.12 3.20 27.94
N LEU A 48 -15.24 3.35 27.22
CA LEU A 48 -16.54 2.80 27.63
C LEU A 48 -16.71 1.33 27.24
N PHE A 49 -15.79 0.79 26.45
CA PHE A 49 -15.86 -0.56 25.91
C PHE A 49 -14.71 -1.42 26.45
N SER A 50 -14.95 -2.72 26.57
CA SER A 50 -13.94 -3.69 26.95
C SER A 50 -12.81 -3.78 25.93
N GLY A 51 -11.64 -4.28 26.32
CA GLY A 51 -10.52 -4.52 25.40
C GLY A 51 -10.89 -5.46 24.25
N PHE A 52 -11.78 -6.43 24.49
CA PHE A 52 -12.28 -7.32 23.45
C PHE A 52 -13.15 -6.58 22.41
N GLU A 53 -14.07 -5.72 22.86
CA GLU A 53 -14.90 -4.91 21.96
C GLU A 53 -14.08 -3.94 21.12
N ASN A 54 -13.08 -3.29 21.73
CA ASN A 54 -12.13 -2.43 21.02
C ASN A 54 -11.34 -3.22 19.95
N LEU A 55 -10.86 -4.42 20.30
CA LEU A 55 -10.17 -5.28 19.33
C LEU A 55 -11.09 -5.73 18.19
N PHE A 56 -12.34 -6.10 18.52
CA PHE A 56 -13.34 -6.50 17.53
C PHE A 56 -13.69 -5.34 16.59
N ALA A 57 -13.84 -4.11 17.12
CA ALA A 57 -14.08 -2.91 16.33
C ALA A 57 -12.91 -2.61 15.36
N LEU A 58 -11.65 -2.88 15.76
CA LEU A 58 -10.48 -2.74 14.90
C LEU A 58 -10.54 -3.70 13.69
N PHE A 59 -10.91 -4.96 13.91
CA PHE A 59 -11.10 -5.91 12.78
C PHE A 59 -12.31 -5.52 11.92
N ALA A 60 -13.41 -5.08 12.54
CA ALA A 60 -14.58 -4.59 11.83
C ALA A 60 -14.25 -3.37 10.96
N TYR A 61 -13.43 -2.44 11.47
CA TYR A 61 -12.91 -1.30 10.70
C TYR A 61 -12.12 -1.73 9.46
N SER A 62 -11.28 -2.77 9.60
CA SER A 62 -10.57 -3.32 8.44
C SER A 62 -11.53 -3.81 7.35
N LEU A 63 -12.60 -4.53 7.74
CA LEU A 63 -13.63 -4.98 6.80
C LEU A 63 -14.44 -3.82 6.23
N GLN A 64 -14.75 -2.81 7.04
CA GLN A 64 -15.44 -1.60 6.60
C GLN A 64 -14.66 -0.87 5.51
N VAL A 65 -13.37 -0.61 5.71
CA VAL A 65 -12.50 0.07 4.73
C VAL A 65 -12.44 -0.74 3.42
N TYR A 66 -12.36 -2.07 3.52
CA TYR A 66 -12.39 -2.93 2.34
C TYR A 66 -13.74 -2.86 1.60
N ALA A 67 -14.85 -2.95 2.33
CA ALA A 67 -16.19 -2.92 1.75
C ALA A 67 -16.47 -1.54 1.10
N ASP A 68 -16.08 -0.45 1.76
CA ASP A 68 -16.21 0.91 1.27
C ASP A 68 -15.48 1.10 -0.04
N PHE A 69 -14.19 0.82 -0.06
CA PHE A 69 -13.36 1.07 -1.23
C PHE A 69 -13.60 0.06 -2.35
N SER A 70 -13.79 -1.23 -2.05
CA SER A 70 -14.14 -2.20 -3.09
C SER A 70 -15.52 -1.94 -3.68
N GLY A 71 -16.48 -1.51 -2.85
CA GLY A 71 -17.82 -1.10 -3.30
C GLY A 71 -17.76 0.10 -4.25
N TYR A 72 -17.02 1.14 -3.88
CA TYR A 72 -16.76 2.28 -4.76
C TYR A 72 -16.18 1.86 -6.12
N THR A 73 -15.16 0.98 -6.12
CA THR A 73 -14.53 0.55 -7.38
C THR A 73 -15.45 -0.33 -8.22
N ASP A 74 -16.30 -1.15 -7.61
CA ASP A 74 -17.31 -1.94 -8.33
C ASP A 74 -18.33 -1.03 -9.02
N ILE A 75 -18.84 0.01 -8.33
CA ILE A 75 -19.74 1.00 -8.92
C ILE A 75 -19.05 1.71 -10.10
N ALA A 76 -17.79 2.13 -9.91
CA ALA A 76 -17.02 2.80 -10.96
C ALA A 76 -16.82 1.90 -12.20
N ILE A 77 -16.54 0.61 -12.00
CA ILE A 77 -16.44 -0.38 -13.11
C ILE A 77 -17.78 -0.49 -13.86
N GLY A 78 -18.88 -0.61 -13.14
CA GLY A 78 -20.20 -0.71 -13.73
C GLY A 78 -20.59 0.52 -14.52
N ILE A 79 -20.42 1.72 -13.97
CA ILE A 79 -20.69 3.00 -14.66
C ILE A 79 -19.79 3.16 -15.90
N ALA A 80 -18.50 2.90 -15.75
CA ALA A 80 -17.56 2.98 -16.86
C ALA A 80 -17.96 2.04 -18.02
N LEU A 81 -18.41 0.82 -17.67
CA LEU A 81 -18.88 -0.14 -18.68
C LEU A 81 -20.10 0.35 -19.43
N LEU A 82 -21.05 1.03 -18.75
CA LEU A 82 -22.20 1.68 -19.41
C LEU A 82 -21.77 2.80 -20.37
N MET A 83 -20.66 3.47 -20.06
CA MET A 83 -20.08 4.53 -20.90
C MET A 83 -19.12 3.98 -21.99
N GLY A 84 -18.92 2.66 -22.05
CA GLY A 84 -18.02 2.04 -23.04
C GLY A 84 -16.57 1.93 -22.63
N PHE A 85 -16.25 2.17 -21.36
CA PHE A 85 -14.90 2.07 -20.84
C PHE A 85 -14.72 0.80 -19.98
N TYR A 86 -13.60 0.13 -20.18
CA TYR A 86 -13.23 -1.02 -19.36
C TYR A 86 -12.19 -0.60 -18.32
N LEU A 87 -12.59 -0.57 -17.05
CA LEU A 87 -11.69 -0.34 -15.93
C LEU A 87 -11.16 -1.67 -15.38
N PRO A 88 -9.90 -1.72 -14.94
CA PRO A 88 -9.35 -2.90 -14.31
C PRO A 88 -9.92 -3.09 -12.90
N MET A 89 -9.99 -4.35 -12.45
CA MET A 89 -10.29 -4.66 -11.05
C MET A 89 -9.19 -4.11 -10.13
N ASN A 90 -9.60 -3.63 -8.96
CA ASN A 90 -8.70 -3.11 -7.93
C ASN A 90 -8.50 -4.04 -6.74
N PHE A 91 -9.40 -5.00 -6.55
CA PHE A 91 -9.35 -5.94 -5.44
C PHE A 91 -9.53 -7.37 -5.93
N ASP A 92 -8.70 -8.28 -5.40
CA ASP A 92 -8.76 -9.71 -5.65
C ASP A 92 -8.67 -10.48 -4.32
N SER A 93 -9.74 -10.44 -3.53
CA SER A 93 -9.83 -11.14 -2.23
C SER A 93 -8.57 -10.93 -1.36
N PRO A 94 -8.19 -9.70 -0.99
CA PRO A 94 -6.92 -9.40 -0.32
C PRO A 94 -6.74 -10.10 1.02
N TYR A 95 -7.82 -10.37 1.76
CA TYR A 95 -7.77 -11.08 3.04
C TYR A 95 -7.51 -12.59 2.93
N LYS A 96 -7.48 -13.16 1.72
CA LYS A 96 -7.01 -14.52 1.46
C LYS A 96 -5.51 -14.62 1.28
N SER A 97 -4.79 -13.50 1.33
CA SER A 97 -3.34 -13.48 1.17
C SER A 97 -2.62 -14.13 2.35
N GLN A 98 -1.55 -14.85 2.06
CA GLN A 98 -0.75 -15.57 3.06
C GLN A 98 0.44 -14.74 3.57
N ASN A 99 0.73 -13.61 2.93
CA ASN A 99 1.85 -12.74 3.26
C ASN A 99 1.63 -11.29 2.80
N PRO A 100 2.39 -10.32 3.36
CA PRO A 100 2.22 -8.90 3.03
C PRO A 100 2.42 -8.57 1.55
N GLN A 101 3.35 -9.24 0.84
CA GLN A 101 3.55 -8.98 -0.59
C GLN A 101 2.35 -9.45 -1.42
N GLU A 102 1.74 -10.56 -1.05
CA GLU A 102 0.54 -11.05 -1.71
C GLU A 102 -0.64 -10.13 -1.43
N PHE A 103 -0.79 -9.66 -0.17
CA PHE A 103 -1.81 -8.68 0.19
C PHE A 103 -1.74 -7.46 -0.72
N TRP A 104 -0.59 -6.82 -0.86
CA TRP A 104 -0.43 -5.63 -1.70
C TRP A 104 -0.56 -5.89 -3.21
N ARG A 105 -0.44 -7.13 -3.65
CA ARG A 105 -0.77 -7.52 -5.04
C ARG A 105 -2.25 -7.65 -5.30
N ARG A 106 -3.05 -7.85 -4.25
CA ARG A 106 -4.51 -8.06 -4.29
C ARG A 106 -5.31 -6.85 -3.83
N TRP A 107 -4.66 -5.91 -3.13
CA TRP A 107 -5.23 -4.66 -2.63
C TRP A 107 -4.84 -3.50 -3.55
N HIS A 108 -5.85 -2.69 -3.96
CA HIS A 108 -5.68 -1.47 -4.79
C HIS A 108 -4.67 -1.69 -5.94
N MET A 109 -4.93 -2.69 -6.77
CA MET A 109 -4.01 -3.19 -7.78
C MET A 109 -3.58 -2.13 -8.80
N SER A 110 -4.45 -1.16 -9.13
CA SER A 110 -4.10 -0.08 -10.06
C SER A 110 -3.06 0.86 -9.46
N LEU A 111 -3.19 1.25 -8.19
CA LEU A 111 -2.20 2.03 -7.46
C LEU A 111 -0.88 1.25 -7.33
N GLY A 112 -0.95 -0.02 -6.96
CA GLY A 112 0.23 -0.87 -6.86
C GLY A 112 1.04 -0.93 -8.17
N ARG A 113 0.35 -1.05 -9.31
CA ARG A 113 0.99 -0.98 -10.64
C ARG A 113 1.58 0.39 -10.93
N TRP A 114 0.88 1.46 -10.58
CA TRP A 114 1.36 2.83 -10.74
C TRP A 114 2.63 3.09 -9.91
N LEU A 115 2.59 2.79 -8.61
CA LEU A 115 3.74 2.92 -7.72
C LEU A 115 4.93 2.08 -8.20
N LYS A 116 4.68 0.86 -8.67
CA LYS A 116 5.73 0.02 -9.23
C LYS A 116 6.36 0.64 -10.48
N THR A 117 5.55 1.14 -11.41
CA THR A 117 6.02 1.63 -12.70
C THR A 117 6.71 3.00 -12.58
N TYR A 118 6.12 3.91 -11.82
CA TYR A 118 6.56 5.31 -11.78
C TYR A 118 7.43 5.66 -10.58
N LEU A 119 7.51 4.79 -9.57
CA LEU A 119 8.33 5.02 -8.39
C LEU A 119 9.35 3.92 -8.17
N TYR A 120 8.94 2.67 -7.97
CA TYR A 120 9.84 1.56 -7.64
C TYR A 120 10.87 1.26 -8.74
N ILE A 121 10.43 1.16 -10.00
CA ILE A 121 11.33 0.88 -11.12
C ILE A 121 12.31 2.05 -11.36
N PRO A 122 11.90 3.33 -11.41
CA PRO A 122 12.82 4.46 -11.53
C PRO A 122 13.82 4.59 -10.37
N LEU A 123 13.47 4.20 -9.14
CA LEU A 123 14.41 4.13 -8.02
C LEU A 123 15.53 3.09 -8.23
N GLY A 124 15.36 2.16 -9.16
CA GLY A 124 16.30 1.07 -9.48
C GLY A 124 15.73 -0.32 -9.24
N GLY A 125 14.54 -0.42 -8.64
CA GLY A 125 13.84 -1.69 -8.38
C GLY A 125 14.68 -2.67 -7.57
N ASN A 126 14.83 -3.88 -8.09
CA ASN A 126 15.68 -4.94 -7.51
C ASN A 126 17.07 -5.02 -8.15
N ARG A 127 17.44 -4.05 -9.01
CA ARG A 127 18.68 -4.12 -9.80
C ARG A 127 19.80 -3.24 -9.26
N LYS A 128 19.46 -2.09 -8.68
CA LYS A 128 20.44 -1.12 -8.19
C LYS A 128 19.84 -0.17 -7.15
N ILE A 129 20.73 0.49 -6.40
CA ILE A 129 20.44 1.71 -5.66
C ILE A 129 20.87 2.88 -6.55
N GLY A 130 19.92 3.65 -7.00
CA GLY A 130 20.15 4.80 -7.87
C GLY A 130 20.17 6.13 -7.09
N PHE A 131 20.46 7.23 -7.80
CA PHE A 131 20.38 8.58 -7.23
C PHE A 131 19.03 8.84 -6.55
N GLY A 132 17.92 8.42 -7.17
CA GLY A 132 16.59 8.60 -6.60
C GLY A 132 16.39 7.95 -5.23
N THR A 133 17.03 6.80 -4.99
CA THR A 133 16.98 6.12 -3.67
C THR A 133 17.65 6.99 -2.60
N TYR A 134 18.86 7.49 -2.86
CA TYR A 134 19.59 8.37 -1.95
C TYR A 134 18.84 9.69 -1.73
N PHE A 135 18.34 10.29 -2.81
CA PHE A 135 17.55 11.52 -2.75
C PHE A 135 16.34 11.37 -1.83
N TRP A 136 15.48 10.38 -2.05
CA TRP A 136 14.26 10.23 -1.26
C TRP A 136 14.53 9.82 0.19
N LEU A 137 15.53 8.98 0.46
CA LEU A 137 15.95 8.70 1.83
C LEU A 137 16.41 9.98 2.54
N SER A 138 17.19 10.84 1.87
CA SER A 138 17.63 12.13 2.43
C SER A 138 16.45 13.06 2.68
N VAL A 139 15.51 13.17 1.75
CA VAL A 139 14.29 13.97 1.93
C VAL A 139 13.49 13.49 3.13
N ILE A 140 13.26 12.18 3.27
CA ILE A 140 12.54 11.60 4.41
C ILE A 140 13.24 11.96 5.73
N ALA A 141 14.56 11.80 5.80
CA ALA A 141 15.33 12.11 7.02
C ALA A 141 15.29 13.60 7.37
N VAL A 142 15.49 14.49 6.39
CA VAL A 142 15.47 15.94 6.61
C VAL A 142 14.07 16.42 7.03
N VAL A 143 13.02 15.95 6.35
CA VAL A 143 11.65 16.30 6.71
C VAL A 143 11.31 15.79 8.11
N SER A 144 11.71 14.56 8.45
CA SER A 144 11.50 14.00 9.79
C SER A 144 12.21 14.82 10.86
N ALA A 145 13.45 15.22 10.61
CA ALA A 145 14.23 16.08 11.52
C ALA A 145 13.60 17.48 11.70
N ALA A 146 13.14 18.08 10.60
CA ALA A 146 12.48 19.39 10.61
C ALA A 146 11.16 19.38 11.39
N LEU A 147 10.37 18.34 11.22
CA LEU A 147 9.05 18.22 11.86
C LEU A 147 9.13 17.85 13.34
N THR A 148 10.16 17.11 13.76
CA THR A 148 10.34 16.70 15.17
C THR A 148 11.24 17.65 15.95
N GLY A 149 12.03 18.49 15.30
CA GLY A 149 13.10 19.26 15.92
C GLY A 149 14.33 18.42 16.33
N TRP A 150 14.33 17.12 16.06
CA TRP A 150 15.39 16.16 16.48
C TRP A 150 16.48 16.05 15.41
N TRP A 151 17.08 17.17 15.06
CA TRP A 151 18.05 17.23 13.97
C TRP A 151 19.22 16.27 14.13
N TRP A 152 19.92 16.34 15.26
CA TRP A 152 21.10 15.51 15.46
C TRP A 152 20.78 14.05 15.70
N GLN A 153 19.69 13.76 16.41
CA GLN A 153 19.23 12.42 16.71
C GLN A 153 18.79 11.65 15.45
N ILE A 154 18.38 12.36 14.41
CA ILE A 154 17.96 11.77 13.13
C ILE A 154 19.08 11.82 12.10
N LEU A 155 19.70 12.99 11.87
CA LEU A 155 20.64 13.17 10.76
C LEU A 155 21.98 12.46 10.98
N VAL A 156 22.47 12.34 12.22
CA VAL A 156 23.74 11.65 12.49
C VAL A 156 23.59 10.13 12.27
N PRO A 157 22.64 9.39 12.88
CA PRO A 157 22.43 7.99 12.57
C PRO A 157 22.08 7.75 11.09
N PHE A 158 21.33 8.66 10.48
CA PHE A 158 21.02 8.59 9.06
C PHE A 158 22.27 8.73 8.20
N GLY A 159 23.18 9.65 8.50
CA GLY A 159 24.46 9.81 7.81
C GLY A 159 25.31 8.54 7.88
N VAL A 160 25.42 7.95 9.07
CA VAL A 160 26.11 6.66 9.27
C VAL A 160 25.45 5.53 8.45
N PHE A 161 24.11 5.45 8.47
CA PHE A 161 23.36 4.49 7.67
C PHE A 161 23.64 4.68 6.16
N MET A 162 23.62 5.92 5.67
CA MET A 162 23.85 6.24 4.25
C MET A 162 25.27 5.88 3.81
N ILE A 163 26.27 6.13 4.67
CA ILE A 163 27.65 5.68 4.41
C ILE A 163 27.71 4.16 4.34
N GLY A 164 27.07 3.47 5.28
CA GLY A 164 26.98 2.00 5.26
C GLY A 164 26.34 1.47 3.97
N VAL A 165 25.20 2.06 3.56
CA VAL A 165 24.53 1.72 2.30
C VAL A 165 25.44 1.97 1.10
N ALA A 166 26.16 3.09 1.06
CA ALA A 166 27.07 3.41 -0.05
C ALA A 166 28.26 2.44 -0.12
N VAL A 167 28.86 2.09 1.02
CA VAL A 167 29.96 1.12 1.12
C VAL A 167 29.50 -0.27 0.66
N VAL A 168 28.37 -0.74 1.18
CA VAL A 168 27.79 -2.05 0.80
C VAL A 168 27.44 -2.06 -0.69
N ASN A 169 26.80 -1.00 -1.19
CA ASN A 169 26.47 -0.89 -2.62
C ASN A 169 27.72 -0.96 -3.49
N ARG A 170 28.80 -0.26 -3.13
CA ARG A 170 30.07 -0.31 -3.84
C ARG A 170 30.70 -1.71 -3.84
N GLN A 171 30.65 -2.42 -2.71
CA GLN A 171 31.16 -3.79 -2.62
C GLN A 171 30.34 -4.78 -3.45
N MET A 172 29.01 -4.58 -3.50
CA MET A 172 28.09 -5.38 -4.31
C MET A 172 28.32 -5.18 -5.81
N VAL A 173 28.49 -3.93 -6.24
CA VAL A 173 28.79 -3.60 -7.64
C VAL A 173 30.12 -4.25 -8.07
N ASN A 174 31.08 -4.36 -7.15
CA ASN A 174 32.38 -5.00 -7.38
C ASN A 174 32.34 -6.54 -7.27
N GLY A 175 31.15 -7.15 -7.19
CA GLY A 175 30.98 -8.62 -7.20
C GLY A 175 31.35 -9.32 -5.89
N LYS A 176 31.64 -8.60 -4.81
CA LYS A 176 32.07 -9.17 -3.53
C LYS A 176 30.91 -9.77 -2.69
N TRP A 177 29.66 -9.44 -3.02
CA TRP A 177 28.49 -9.90 -2.26
C TRP A 177 27.39 -10.41 -3.21
N SER A 178 26.87 -11.62 -2.96
CA SER A 178 25.90 -12.27 -3.85
C SER A 178 24.45 -11.79 -3.69
N ASN A 179 24.07 -11.22 -2.53
CA ASN A 179 22.66 -10.86 -2.21
C ASN A 179 22.30 -9.39 -2.46
N SER A 180 22.93 -8.77 -3.45
CA SER A 180 22.66 -7.36 -3.83
C SER A 180 21.18 -7.08 -4.15
N LYS A 181 20.52 -8.03 -4.80
CA LYS A 181 19.10 -7.90 -5.18
C LYS A 181 18.17 -7.74 -3.97
N LEU A 182 18.48 -8.39 -2.85
CA LEU A 182 17.67 -8.30 -1.63
C LEU A 182 17.76 -6.90 -1.02
N LEU A 183 18.98 -6.35 -0.86
CA LEU A 183 19.15 -4.99 -0.33
C LEU A 183 18.47 -3.94 -1.21
N TYR A 184 18.69 -3.97 -2.51
CA TYR A 184 18.13 -3.00 -3.45
C TYR A 184 16.62 -3.03 -3.43
N SER A 185 16.06 -4.23 -3.51
CA SER A 185 14.62 -4.41 -3.48
C SER A 185 14.00 -3.95 -2.15
N ASN A 186 14.66 -4.19 -1.02
CA ASN A 186 14.15 -3.80 0.29
C ASN A 186 14.14 -2.28 0.47
N LEU A 187 15.23 -1.59 0.16
CA LEU A 187 15.32 -0.14 0.27
C LEU A 187 14.32 0.55 -0.67
N ASN A 188 14.30 0.15 -1.94
CA ASN A 188 13.40 0.75 -2.91
C ASN A 188 11.91 0.46 -2.61
N SER A 189 11.60 -0.74 -2.09
CA SER A 189 10.24 -1.06 -1.63
C SER A 189 9.85 -0.25 -0.41
N PHE A 190 10.75 -0.07 0.56
CA PHE A 190 10.48 0.73 1.75
C PHE A 190 10.15 2.18 1.39
N ILE A 191 10.98 2.82 0.56
CA ILE A 191 10.72 4.18 0.06
C ILE A 191 9.38 4.24 -0.65
N THR A 192 9.09 3.26 -1.52
CA THR A 192 7.84 3.21 -2.26
C THR A 192 6.63 3.13 -1.33
N GLN A 193 6.71 2.36 -0.25
CA GLN A 193 5.63 2.25 0.74
C GLN A 193 5.46 3.52 1.56
N VAL A 194 6.56 4.15 2.01
CA VAL A 194 6.49 5.43 2.74
C VAL A 194 5.87 6.52 1.88
N LEU A 195 6.30 6.65 0.63
CA LEU A 195 5.74 7.62 -0.31
C LEU A 195 4.30 7.27 -0.72
N GLY A 196 3.98 5.99 -0.80
CA GLY A 196 2.59 5.51 -0.96
C GLY A 196 1.71 5.88 0.22
N GLY A 197 2.25 5.84 1.44
CA GLY A 197 1.56 6.34 2.63
C GLY A 197 1.29 7.85 2.55
N LEU A 198 2.29 8.65 2.22
CA LEU A 198 2.14 10.10 2.03
C LEU A 198 1.11 10.47 0.94
N TRP A 199 0.95 9.64 -0.07
CA TRP A 199 -0.09 9.81 -1.08
C TRP A 199 -1.51 9.78 -0.48
N HIS A 200 -1.73 9.03 0.62
CA HIS A 200 -3.04 8.99 1.32
C HIS A 200 -3.34 10.28 2.11
N GLY A 201 -2.32 11.04 2.48
CA GLY A 201 -2.51 12.32 3.18
C GLY A 201 -1.24 12.84 3.83
N ALA A 202 -1.18 14.16 4.05
CA ALA A 202 -0.05 14.86 4.67
C ALA A 202 -0.12 14.77 6.20
N SER A 203 -0.06 13.55 6.74
CA SER A 203 -0.09 13.30 8.19
C SER A 203 0.98 12.27 8.57
N TRP A 204 1.52 12.42 9.79
CA TRP A 204 2.44 11.44 10.38
C TRP A 204 1.87 10.02 10.41
N ASN A 205 0.57 9.88 10.64
CA ASN A 205 -0.08 8.58 10.66
C ASN A 205 0.10 7.81 9.35
N PHE A 206 0.05 8.49 8.21
CA PHE A 206 0.24 7.88 6.89
C PHE A 206 1.71 7.54 6.61
N ILE A 207 2.66 8.35 7.11
CA ILE A 207 4.09 8.04 7.03
C ILE A 207 4.40 6.79 7.85
N ILE A 208 3.92 6.74 9.10
CA ILE A 208 4.09 5.60 10.00
C ILE A 208 3.44 4.35 9.41
N TRP A 209 2.22 4.49 8.90
CA TRP A 209 1.51 3.41 8.25
C TRP A 209 2.29 2.85 7.04
N GLY A 210 2.79 3.71 6.15
CA GLY A 210 3.64 3.30 5.03
C GLY A 210 4.95 2.65 5.49
N GLY A 211 5.57 3.17 6.55
CA GLY A 211 6.77 2.63 7.17
C GLY A 211 6.57 1.23 7.76
N ILE A 212 5.49 1.02 8.52
CA ILE A 212 5.13 -0.29 9.08
C ILE A 212 4.90 -1.32 7.97
N ASN A 213 4.16 -0.95 6.93
CA ASN A 213 3.92 -1.83 5.79
C ASN A 213 5.20 -2.17 5.03
N GLY A 214 6.05 -1.16 4.79
CA GLY A 214 7.36 -1.35 4.17
C GLY A 214 8.27 -2.26 4.99
N PHE A 215 8.32 -2.07 6.30
CA PHE A 215 9.07 -2.91 7.22
C PHE A 215 8.55 -4.35 7.25
N GLY A 216 7.23 -4.55 7.33
CA GLY A 216 6.60 -5.88 7.27
C GLY A 216 6.95 -6.64 6.00
N MET A 217 7.00 -5.94 4.86
CA MET A 217 7.44 -6.54 3.60
C MET A 217 8.92 -6.95 3.62
N ILE A 218 9.80 -6.14 4.24
CA ILE A 218 11.22 -6.46 4.40
C ILE A 218 11.39 -7.70 5.26
N VAL A 219 10.77 -7.73 6.44
CA VAL A 219 10.82 -8.87 7.37
C VAL A 219 10.37 -10.16 6.69
N ASN A 220 9.21 -10.12 6.03
CA ASN A 220 8.71 -11.30 5.31
C ASN A 220 9.65 -11.76 4.20
N LYS A 221 10.29 -10.84 3.49
CA LYS A 221 11.22 -11.18 2.43
C LYS A 221 12.50 -11.80 2.97
N ILE A 222 13.08 -11.23 4.05
CA ILE A 222 14.25 -11.80 4.72
C ILE A 222 13.92 -13.19 5.26
N TRP A 223 12.78 -13.34 5.92
CA TRP A 223 12.30 -14.63 6.43
C TRP A 223 12.27 -15.72 5.36
N ARG A 224 11.73 -15.41 4.20
CA ARG A 224 11.66 -16.34 3.07
C ARG A 224 13.04 -16.71 2.51
N GLU A 225 13.98 -15.77 2.47
CA GLU A 225 15.35 -16.00 2.01
C GLU A 225 16.16 -16.84 3.00
N MET A 226 15.85 -16.80 4.29
CA MET A 226 16.49 -17.61 5.32
C MET A 226 16.07 -19.10 5.29
N ASN A 227 15.20 -19.50 4.35
CA ASN A 227 14.69 -20.88 4.23
C ASN A 227 14.07 -21.47 5.51
N TRP A 228 13.54 -20.63 6.35
CA TRP A 228 12.77 -21.07 7.51
C TRP A 228 11.38 -21.54 7.05
N HIS A 229 11.38 -22.57 6.18
CA HIS A 229 10.19 -23.29 5.80
C HIS A 229 9.96 -24.38 6.86
N VAL A 230 9.00 -24.13 7.73
CA VAL A 230 8.34 -25.18 8.49
C VAL A 230 7.25 -25.79 7.60
#